data_9cc2c01dcbf9373418d2d00a9b246837
#
_entry.id   9cc2c01dcbf9373418d2d00a9b246837
#
_cell.length_a   1.000
_cell.length_b   1.000
_cell.length_c   1.000
_cell.angle_alpha   90.00
_cell.angle_beta   90.00
_cell.angle_gamma   90.00
#
_symmetry.space_group_name_H-M   'P 1'
#
loop_
_entity.id
_entity.type
_entity.pdbx_description
1 polymer ?
#
loop_
_entity_poly.entity_id
_entity_poly.type
_entity_poly.pdbx_seq_one_letter_code
_entity_poly.pdbx_strand_id
1 'polypeptide(L)'
;SIHVQNCNNLKTLDLSPCPNLMELGCNYDVFLSVRPQIEKIKTQIHTLGIFNRKADETPSLDFTGFSNMQRLYVNDNGLTEIKLAGCNKLWRFIANGNAFEEIDLSEVERYPGNDYFLDNNPHLKRIYIWKGYTHDFYNMTYDEANNVEIIEK
;
A
#
# COMPACT_ATOMS: atom_id res chain seq x y z
N SER A 1 -18.23 -2.61 0.52
CA SER A 1 -17.08 -2.27 1.40
C SER A 1 -17.24 -2.89 2.77
N ILE A 2 -16.11 -3.26 3.40
CA ILE A 2 -16.03 -3.77 4.77
C ILE A 2 -14.92 -3.00 5.48
N HIS A 3 -15.22 -2.46 6.68
CA HIS A 3 -14.27 -1.70 7.49
C HIS A 3 -14.29 -2.20 8.94
N VAL A 4 -13.25 -2.92 9.35
CA VAL A 4 -13.10 -3.53 10.68
C VAL A 4 -11.75 -3.23 11.33
N GLN A 5 -11.10 -2.14 10.93
CA GLN A 5 -9.75 -1.75 11.37
C GLN A 5 -9.61 -1.46 12.87
N ASN A 6 -10.71 -1.16 13.57
CA ASN A 6 -10.71 -0.89 15.01
C ASN A 6 -11.22 -2.09 15.84
N CYS A 7 -11.45 -3.22 15.20
CA CYS A 7 -11.92 -4.42 15.87
C CYS A 7 -10.73 -5.25 16.40
N ASN A 8 -10.07 -4.78 17.47
CA ASN A 8 -8.82 -5.34 17.97
C ASN A 8 -8.89 -6.80 18.42
N ASN A 9 -10.07 -7.33 18.71
CA ASN A 9 -10.30 -8.71 19.09
C ASN A 9 -10.69 -9.60 17.89
N LEU A 10 -10.96 -9.03 16.72
CA LEU A 10 -11.27 -9.78 15.51
C LEU A 10 -9.97 -10.41 14.97
N LYS A 11 -9.96 -11.72 14.80
CA LYS A 11 -8.79 -12.48 14.30
C LYS A 11 -9.00 -13.02 12.91
N THR A 12 -10.22 -13.31 12.57
CA THR A 12 -10.58 -13.90 11.28
C THR A 12 -11.85 -13.28 10.75
N LEU A 13 -11.99 -13.28 9.43
CA LEU A 13 -13.17 -12.81 8.73
C LEU A 13 -13.45 -13.78 7.56
N ASP A 14 -14.71 -14.11 7.32
CA ASP A 14 -15.10 -14.84 6.13
C ASP A 14 -15.65 -13.88 5.09
N LEU A 15 -15.00 -13.82 3.92
CA LEU A 15 -15.38 -12.97 2.79
C LEU A 15 -16.20 -13.75 1.74
N SER A 16 -16.43 -15.03 1.93
CA SER A 16 -17.15 -15.86 0.96
C SER A 16 -18.58 -15.37 0.63
N PRO A 17 -19.30 -14.72 1.57
CA PRO A 17 -20.61 -14.11 1.27
C PRO A 17 -20.51 -12.78 0.48
N CYS A 18 -19.30 -12.28 0.22
CA CYS A 18 -19.07 -10.97 -0.37
C CYS A 18 -18.32 -11.06 -1.72
N PRO A 19 -18.86 -11.76 -2.74
CA PRO A 19 -18.14 -11.98 -4.01
C PRO A 19 -17.83 -10.70 -4.79
N ASN A 20 -18.54 -9.60 -4.50
CA ASN A 20 -18.36 -8.29 -5.14
C ASN A 20 -17.65 -7.29 -4.21
N LEU A 21 -16.84 -7.77 -3.27
CA LEU A 21 -16.05 -6.89 -2.40
C LEU A 21 -15.04 -6.08 -3.21
N MET A 22 -15.08 -4.76 -3.04
CA MET A 22 -14.16 -3.82 -3.71
C MET A 22 -13.30 -3.04 -2.72
N GLU A 23 -13.71 -2.95 -1.46
CA GLU A 23 -13.01 -2.17 -0.44
C GLU A 23 -12.96 -2.94 0.88
N LEU A 24 -11.76 -3.05 1.44
CA LEU A 24 -11.52 -3.66 2.75
C LEU A 24 -10.60 -2.77 3.59
N GLY A 25 -11.03 -2.45 4.82
CA GLY A 25 -10.19 -1.87 5.86
C GLY A 25 -10.17 -2.78 7.08
N CYS A 26 -9.00 -3.29 7.47
CA CYS A 26 -8.87 -4.22 8.59
C CYS A 26 -7.49 -4.13 9.26
N ASN A 27 -7.38 -4.77 10.43
CA ASN A 27 -6.09 -4.95 11.07
C ASN A 27 -5.22 -5.96 10.30
N TYR A 28 -3.92 -5.90 10.49
CA TYR A 28 -2.94 -6.70 9.74
C TYR A 28 -3.16 -8.21 9.90
N ASP A 29 -3.40 -8.69 11.10
CA ASP A 29 -3.67 -10.11 11.38
C ASP A 29 -4.97 -10.61 10.70
N VAL A 30 -6.01 -9.79 10.67
CA VAL A 30 -7.23 -10.07 9.90
C VAL A 30 -6.95 -10.14 8.41
N PHE A 31 -6.18 -9.17 7.87
CA PHE A 31 -5.78 -9.19 6.46
C PHE A 31 -5.06 -10.49 6.09
N LEU A 32 -4.09 -10.92 6.89
CA LEU A 32 -3.38 -12.18 6.65
C LEU A 32 -4.33 -13.39 6.63
N SER A 33 -5.33 -13.41 7.51
CA SER A 33 -6.32 -14.50 7.56
C SER A 33 -7.21 -14.58 6.33
N VAL A 34 -7.55 -13.44 5.72
CA VAL A 34 -8.42 -13.36 4.53
C VAL A 34 -7.63 -13.28 3.22
N ARG A 35 -6.31 -13.19 3.26
CA ARG A 35 -5.47 -13.02 2.07
C ARG A 35 -5.76 -14.05 0.97
N PRO A 36 -5.93 -15.36 1.24
CA PRO A 36 -6.27 -16.33 0.20
C PRO A 36 -7.61 -16.06 -0.50
N GLN A 37 -8.56 -15.39 0.19
CA GLN A 37 -9.83 -14.99 -0.37
C GLN A 37 -9.69 -13.72 -1.21
N ILE A 38 -8.90 -12.74 -0.72
CA ILE A 38 -8.58 -11.49 -1.44
C ILE A 38 -7.81 -11.77 -2.74
N GLU A 39 -6.86 -12.71 -2.75
CA GLU A 39 -6.12 -13.10 -3.96
C GLU A 39 -7.03 -13.60 -5.09
N LYS A 40 -8.13 -14.26 -4.76
CA LYS A 40 -9.11 -14.74 -5.75
C LYS A 40 -9.89 -13.60 -6.41
N ILE A 41 -9.99 -12.46 -5.75
CA ILE A 41 -10.77 -11.30 -6.18
C ILE A 41 -9.90 -10.05 -6.37
N LYS A 42 -8.56 -10.20 -6.43
CA LYS A 42 -7.62 -9.07 -6.42
C LYS A 42 -7.83 -8.06 -7.54
N THR A 43 -8.28 -8.52 -8.71
CA THR A 43 -8.55 -7.64 -9.86
C THR A 43 -9.83 -6.80 -9.73
N GLN A 44 -10.64 -7.02 -8.71
CA GLN A 44 -11.82 -6.19 -8.43
C GLN A 44 -11.65 -5.32 -7.17
N ILE A 45 -10.56 -5.50 -6.43
CA ILE A 45 -10.26 -4.67 -5.26
C ILE A 45 -9.82 -3.28 -5.71
N HIS A 46 -10.50 -2.24 -5.21
CA HIS A 46 -10.20 -0.83 -5.47
C HIS A 46 -9.51 -0.15 -4.29
N THR A 47 -9.82 -0.55 -3.07
CA THR A 47 -9.27 0.07 -1.87
C THR A 47 -8.90 -0.99 -0.83
N LEU A 48 -7.67 -0.90 -0.34
CA LEU A 48 -7.23 -1.65 0.84
C LEU A 48 -6.69 -0.69 1.91
N GLY A 49 -7.10 -0.92 3.16
CA GLY A 49 -6.52 -0.32 4.35
C GLY A 49 -6.10 -1.41 5.32
N ILE A 50 -4.80 -1.46 5.66
CA ILE A 50 -4.22 -2.48 6.53
C ILE A 50 -3.49 -1.76 7.67
N PHE A 51 -3.89 -2.05 8.90
CA PHE A 51 -3.49 -1.28 10.07
C PHE A 51 -3.05 -2.18 11.23
N ASN A 52 -2.30 -1.60 12.17
CA ASN A 52 -2.00 -2.22 13.45
C ASN A 52 -1.22 -3.55 13.32
N ARG A 53 -0.17 -3.62 12.46
CA ARG A 53 0.74 -4.76 12.42
C ARG A 53 1.47 -4.89 13.77
N LYS A 54 1.62 -6.11 14.26
CA LYS A 54 2.43 -6.41 15.43
C LYS A 54 3.88 -6.67 15.06
N ALA A 55 4.80 -6.49 16.00
CA ALA A 55 6.23 -6.63 15.75
C ALA A 55 6.67 -8.04 15.36
N ASP A 56 5.91 -9.05 15.74
CA ASP A 56 6.17 -10.47 15.46
C ASP A 56 5.60 -10.94 14.11
N GLU A 57 4.86 -10.08 13.40
CA GLU A 57 4.30 -10.38 12.07
C GLU A 57 5.28 -10.00 10.96
N THR A 58 5.22 -10.72 9.83
CA THR A 58 6.09 -10.47 8.67
C THR A 58 5.99 -9.02 8.20
N PRO A 59 7.11 -8.27 8.10
CA PRO A 59 7.08 -6.85 7.76
C PRO A 59 7.03 -6.58 6.26
N SER A 60 6.40 -7.45 5.48
CA SER A 60 6.31 -7.30 4.03
C SER A 60 4.91 -7.60 3.50
N LEU A 61 4.49 -6.84 2.48
CA LEU A 61 3.23 -7.04 1.77
C LEU A 61 3.47 -7.11 0.27
N ASP A 62 2.75 -8.01 -0.40
CA ASP A 62 2.81 -8.17 -1.84
C ASP A 62 1.42 -7.97 -2.45
N PHE A 63 1.29 -6.93 -3.29
CA PHE A 63 0.07 -6.58 -4.02
C PHE A 63 0.25 -6.74 -5.53
N THR A 64 1.20 -7.55 -5.96
CA THR A 64 1.44 -7.82 -7.38
C THR A 64 0.16 -8.26 -8.09
N GLY A 65 -0.19 -7.53 -9.15
CA GLY A 65 -1.35 -7.83 -9.99
C GLY A 65 -2.71 -7.33 -9.45
N PHE A 66 -2.74 -6.48 -8.43
CA PHE A 66 -3.96 -5.78 -8.01
C PHE A 66 -4.29 -4.64 -8.99
N SER A 67 -4.60 -4.99 -10.23
CA SER A 67 -4.66 -4.09 -11.38
C SER A 67 -5.77 -3.03 -11.33
N ASN A 68 -6.76 -3.19 -10.47
CA ASN A 68 -7.80 -2.18 -10.25
C ASN A 68 -7.67 -1.45 -8.91
N MET A 69 -6.61 -1.73 -8.14
CA MET A 69 -6.38 -1.02 -6.88
C MET A 69 -6.07 0.46 -7.13
N GLN A 70 -6.86 1.33 -6.55
CA GLN A 70 -6.80 2.79 -6.67
C GLN A 70 -6.22 3.43 -5.42
N ARG A 71 -6.50 2.87 -4.25
CA ARG A 71 -6.10 3.42 -2.95
C ARG A 71 -5.57 2.32 -2.05
N LEU A 72 -4.40 2.58 -1.47
CA LEU A 72 -3.74 1.69 -0.52
C LEU A 72 -3.27 2.49 0.71
N TYR A 73 -3.70 2.04 1.88
CA TYR A 73 -3.37 2.62 3.18
C TYR A 73 -2.66 1.57 4.02
N VAL A 74 -1.37 1.77 4.28
CA VAL A 74 -0.51 0.85 5.05
C VAL A 74 0.37 1.61 6.04
N ASN A 75 -0.04 2.80 6.45
CA ASN A 75 0.74 3.63 7.35
C ASN A 75 0.90 3.00 8.75
N ASP A 76 1.97 3.37 9.42
CA ASP A 76 2.28 3.00 10.82
C ASP A 76 2.31 1.48 11.08
N ASN A 77 2.83 0.70 10.12
CA ASN A 77 2.93 -0.76 10.23
C ASN A 77 4.38 -1.26 10.39
N GLY A 78 5.39 -0.39 10.34
CA GLY A 78 6.79 -0.80 10.42
C GLY A 78 7.17 -1.80 9.30
N LEU A 79 6.56 -1.68 8.12
CA LEU A 79 6.88 -2.51 6.95
C LEU A 79 8.28 -2.18 6.43
N THR A 80 9.01 -3.21 6.01
CA THR A 80 10.33 -3.08 5.38
C THR A 80 10.27 -3.29 3.87
N GLU A 81 9.21 -3.94 3.37
CA GLU A 81 9.03 -4.24 1.95
C GLU A 81 7.56 -4.15 1.54
N ILE A 82 7.32 -3.62 0.35
CA ILE A 82 6.03 -3.66 -0.32
C ILE A 82 6.21 -3.85 -1.83
N LYS A 83 5.43 -4.76 -2.43
CA LYS A 83 5.44 -5.00 -3.88
C LYS A 83 4.16 -4.46 -4.50
N LEU A 84 4.32 -3.61 -5.51
CA LEU A 84 3.23 -2.91 -6.20
C LEU A 84 3.19 -3.19 -7.72
N ALA A 85 3.95 -4.16 -8.21
CA ALA A 85 3.99 -4.49 -9.63
C ALA A 85 2.59 -4.81 -10.19
N GLY A 86 2.20 -4.13 -11.26
CA GLY A 86 0.87 -4.24 -11.87
C GLY A 86 -0.26 -3.51 -11.14
N CYS A 87 0.04 -2.70 -10.11
CA CYS A 87 -0.94 -1.80 -9.47
C CYS A 87 -1.10 -0.50 -10.29
N ASN A 88 -1.32 -0.62 -11.58
CA ASN A 88 -1.24 0.47 -12.54
C ASN A 88 -2.41 1.47 -12.51
N LYS A 89 -3.34 1.33 -11.55
CA LYS A 89 -4.38 2.32 -11.23
C LYS A 89 -4.24 2.94 -9.85
N LEU A 90 -3.12 2.66 -9.15
CA LEU A 90 -2.88 3.18 -7.82
C LEU A 90 -2.52 4.67 -7.89
N TRP A 91 -3.47 5.52 -7.50
CA TRP A 91 -3.27 6.97 -7.47
C TRP A 91 -3.16 7.54 -6.05
N ARG A 92 -3.52 6.77 -5.02
CA ARG A 92 -3.35 7.17 -3.63
C ARG A 92 -2.67 6.07 -2.81
N PHE A 93 -1.46 6.36 -2.34
CA PHE A 93 -0.65 5.45 -1.54
C PHE A 93 -0.18 6.16 -0.27
N ILE A 94 -0.75 5.76 0.87
CA ILE A 94 -0.42 6.30 2.19
C ILE A 94 0.39 5.25 2.94
N ALA A 95 1.70 5.50 3.09
CA ALA A 95 2.66 4.55 3.62
C ALA A 95 3.68 5.17 4.59
N ASN A 96 3.30 6.29 5.21
CA ASN A 96 4.12 6.92 6.26
C ASN A 96 4.26 6.01 7.49
N GLY A 97 5.31 6.25 8.29
CA GLY A 97 5.52 5.52 9.53
C GLY A 97 5.90 4.05 9.32
N ASN A 98 6.64 3.75 8.26
CA ASN A 98 7.17 2.43 7.98
C ASN A 98 8.71 2.41 8.03
N ALA A 99 9.33 1.32 7.64
CA ALA A 99 10.78 1.11 7.68
C ALA A 99 11.33 0.72 6.29
N PHE A 100 10.75 1.25 5.23
CA PHE A 100 11.21 0.98 3.86
C PHE A 100 12.62 1.52 3.63
N GLU A 101 13.44 0.76 2.93
CA GLU A 101 14.72 1.23 2.36
C GLU A 101 14.54 1.72 0.92
N GLU A 102 13.61 1.10 0.19
CA GLU A 102 13.25 1.50 -1.16
C GLU A 102 11.77 1.24 -1.45
N ILE A 103 11.20 2.01 -2.37
CA ILE A 103 9.82 1.86 -2.86
C ILE A 103 9.82 1.96 -4.38
N ASP A 104 9.15 1.03 -5.05
CA ASP A 104 8.98 1.05 -6.49
C ASP A 104 7.55 1.49 -6.88
N LEU A 105 7.47 2.71 -7.42
CA LEU A 105 6.25 3.33 -7.95
C LEU A 105 6.28 3.43 -9.48
N SER A 106 7.22 2.76 -10.16
CA SER A 106 7.41 2.93 -11.61
C SER A 106 6.23 2.46 -12.47
N GLU A 107 5.40 1.55 -11.95
CA GLU A 107 4.23 0.99 -12.64
C GLU A 107 2.88 1.53 -12.15
N VAL A 108 2.87 2.47 -11.18
CA VAL A 108 1.61 3.02 -10.67
C VAL A 108 0.98 4.03 -11.63
N GLU A 109 -0.25 4.46 -11.35
CA GLU A 109 -0.99 5.42 -12.19
C GLU A 109 -0.22 6.74 -12.36
N ARG A 110 -0.12 7.21 -13.61
CA ARG A 110 0.50 8.49 -13.97
C ARG A 110 -0.56 9.57 -14.13
N TYR A 111 -1.20 9.93 -13.04
CA TYR A 111 -2.32 10.87 -13.08
C TYR A 111 -1.99 12.15 -12.29
N PRO A 112 -2.22 13.36 -12.81
CA PRO A 112 -2.09 14.59 -12.05
C PRO A 112 -3.02 14.57 -10.82
N GLY A 113 -2.46 14.85 -9.64
CA GLY A 113 -3.20 14.78 -8.38
C GLY A 113 -3.06 13.46 -7.62
N ASN A 114 -2.11 12.62 -8.02
CA ASN A 114 -1.75 11.45 -7.23
C ASN A 114 -1.20 11.86 -5.87
N ASP A 115 -1.57 11.10 -4.84
CA ASP A 115 -1.13 11.27 -3.46
C ASP A 115 -0.25 10.10 -3.03
N TYR A 116 1.06 10.35 -2.84
CA TYR A 116 2.02 9.37 -2.33
C TYR A 116 2.67 9.91 -1.07
N PHE A 117 2.21 9.46 0.10
CA PHE A 117 2.71 9.92 1.41
C PHE A 117 3.65 8.87 2.00
N LEU A 118 4.95 9.19 2.04
CA LEU A 118 6.05 8.31 2.43
C LEU A 118 6.87 8.88 3.59
N ASP A 119 6.34 9.88 4.29
CA ASP A 119 7.01 10.51 5.43
C ASP A 119 7.22 9.53 6.59
N ASN A 120 8.15 9.83 7.50
CA ASN A 120 8.47 8.97 8.63
C ASN A 120 8.88 7.53 8.22
N ASN A 121 9.65 7.43 7.13
CA ASN A 121 10.36 6.22 6.73
C ASN A 121 11.87 6.46 6.90
N PRO A 122 12.44 6.32 8.11
CA PRO A 122 13.78 6.78 8.44
C PRO A 122 14.90 6.06 7.68
N HIS A 123 14.60 4.94 7.07
CA HIS A 123 15.56 4.15 6.28
C HIS A 123 15.42 4.34 4.78
N LEU A 124 14.42 5.10 4.31
CA LEU A 124 14.15 5.29 2.89
C LEU A 124 15.31 6.02 2.21
N LYS A 125 15.86 5.40 1.17
CA LYS A 125 17.00 5.88 0.38
C LYS A 125 16.68 6.00 -1.11
N ARG A 126 15.74 5.20 -1.63
CA ARG A 126 15.41 5.19 -3.06
C ARG A 126 13.91 5.12 -3.30
N ILE A 127 13.44 5.93 -4.23
CA ILE A 127 12.10 5.84 -4.78
C ILE A 127 12.25 5.67 -6.30
N TYR A 128 11.81 4.53 -6.81
CA TYR A 128 11.72 4.31 -8.25
C TYR A 128 10.40 4.85 -8.76
N ILE A 129 10.45 5.63 -9.83
CA ILE A 129 9.31 6.32 -10.41
C ILE A 129 9.30 6.14 -11.94
N TRP A 130 8.20 6.39 -12.58
CA TRP A 130 8.11 6.35 -14.05
C TRP A 130 8.89 7.48 -14.71
N LYS A 131 9.34 7.24 -15.92
CA LYS A 131 10.07 8.23 -16.72
C LYS A 131 9.23 9.48 -16.98
N GLY A 132 9.81 10.66 -16.77
CA GLY A 132 9.15 11.96 -16.95
C GLY A 132 8.30 12.39 -15.74
N TYR A 133 8.57 11.83 -14.57
CA TYR A 133 8.00 12.35 -13.32
C TYR A 133 8.47 13.79 -13.08
N THR A 134 7.54 14.65 -12.66
CA THR A 134 7.84 16.01 -12.21
C THR A 134 7.09 16.32 -10.93
N HIS A 135 7.77 16.89 -9.95
CA HIS A 135 7.18 17.26 -8.64
C HIS A 135 5.97 18.20 -8.75
N ASP A 136 5.90 19.02 -9.80
CA ASP A 136 4.87 20.06 -9.95
C ASP A 136 3.46 19.50 -10.18
N PHE A 137 3.34 18.23 -10.59
CA PHE A 137 2.06 17.62 -10.94
C PHE A 137 1.60 16.52 -9.97
N TYR A 138 2.46 16.08 -9.06
CA TYR A 138 2.21 14.94 -8.19
C TYR A 138 2.47 15.33 -6.73
N ASN A 139 1.56 14.95 -5.86
CA ASN A 139 1.70 15.19 -4.43
C ASN A 139 2.42 13.99 -3.79
N MET A 140 3.75 14.02 -3.80
CA MET A 140 4.58 13.02 -3.12
C MET A 140 5.35 13.68 -1.98
N THR A 141 5.22 13.13 -0.78
CA THR A 141 5.97 13.56 0.40
C THR A 141 6.87 12.45 0.93
N TYR A 142 8.05 12.81 1.40
CA TYR A 142 9.03 11.94 2.04
C TYR A 142 10.00 12.79 2.87
N ASP A 143 10.76 12.17 3.75
CA ASP A 143 11.72 12.88 4.61
C ASP A 143 12.97 13.30 3.80
N GLU A 144 13.00 14.52 3.34
CA GLU A 144 14.13 15.09 2.55
C GLU A 144 15.47 14.96 3.28
N ALA A 145 15.48 15.04 4.61
CA ALA A 145 16.67 14.85 5.43
C ALA A 145 17.36 13.49 5.25
N ASN A 146 16.66 12.49 4.72
CA ASN A 146 17.21 11.17 4.42
C ASN A 146 18.07 11.13 3.14
N ASN A 147 18.15 12.22 2.36
CA ASN A 147 18.78 12.26 1.05
C ASN A 147 18.26 11.17 0.10
N VAL A 148 16.95 11.09 -0.02
CA VAL A 148 16.26 10.09 -0.86
C VAL A 148 16.58 10.34 -2.33
N GLU A 149 17.04 9.32 -3.03
CA GLU A 149 17.28 9.34 -4.47
C GLU A 149 16.00 8.97 -5.23
N ILE A 150 15.57 9.82 -6.16
CA ILE A 150 14.46 9.54 -7.08
C ILE A 150 15.05 8.99 -8.38
N ILE A 151 14.67 7.77 -8.75
CA ILE A 151 15.24 7.04 -9.89
C ILE A 151 14.14 6.77 -10.90
N GLU A 152 14.28 7.33 -12.10
CA GLU A 152 13.38 7.03 -13.22
C GLU A 152 13.63 5.63 -13.81
N LYS A 153 12.54 4.91 -14.08
CA LYS A 153 12.55 3.61 -14.77
C LYS A 153 11.76 3.63 -16.07
#